data_d8978cfbe385f9075dfda5ac566d54f9
#
_entry.id   d8978cfbe385f9075dfda5ac566d54f9
#
_cell.length_a   1.000
_cell.length_b   1.000
_cell.length_c   1.000
_cell.angle_alpha   90.00
_cell.angle_beta   90.00
_cell.angle_gamma   90.00
#
_symmetry.space_group_name_H-M   'P 1'
#
loop_
_entity.id
_entity.type
_entity.pdbx_description
1 polymer ?
#
loop_
_entity_poly.entity_id
_entity_poly.type
_entity_poly.pdbx_seq_one_letter_code
_entity_poly.pdbx_strand_id
1 'polypeptide(L)'
;MKVFFLELRNLRKSIVMSTLTICGVIYFMLLFFPSMQTESMKALAGAKLEGVDPALLEALGLTQMMDFTIITNYFGYALQFITLAVMVMVTQRAVGLLSKEESDGTIEYLYSKPISRWEIFYQKGLAHFTSFLIMLVAYALVTIIGYLQVTSYTFEEAIKESFILYGSTLFVGLIFSGVGIFVSSLLRSGKGMGGITIGIVFGTFIIGICSVVIHSLDFLIWFSPMDWIKTNKLMSEGILLEEWIAGISVIIVCTVAAWLQYRKKDLLV
;
A
#
# COMPACT_ATOMS: atom_id res chain seq x y z
N MET A 1 -7.12 -21.23 -15.65
CA MET A 1 -7.39 -20.98 -14.21
C MET A 1 -6.62 -21.86 -13.20
N LYS A 2 -5.91 -22.90 -13.64
CA LYS A 2 -5.14 -23.78 -12.71
C LYS A 2 -3.99 -23.06 -11.99
N VAL A 3 -3.29 -22.12 -12.66
CA VAL A 3 -2.19 -21.34 -12.07
C VAL A 3 -2.71 -20.35 -11.04
N PHE A 4 -3.84 -19.70 -11.28
CA PHE A 4 -4.49 -18.78 -10.35
C PHE A 4 -4.78 -19.45 -8.99
N PHE A 5 -5.45 -20.58 -8.98
CA PHE A 5 -5.77 -21.29 -7.73
C PHE A 5 -4.53 -21.85 -7.02
N LEU A 6 -3.53 -22.30 -7.79
CA LEU A 6 -2.26 -22.76 -7.25
C LEU A 6 -1.56 -21.60 -6.53
N GLU A 7 -1.49 -20.42 -7.15
CA GLU A 7 -0.86 -19.24 -6.58
C GLU A 7 -1.57 -18.75 -5.32
N LEU A 8 -2.90 -18.65 -5.33
CA LEU A 8 -3.69 -18.32 -4.14
C LEU A 8 -3.48 -19.33 -3.00
N ARG A 9 -3.41 -20.63 -3.35
CA ARG A 9 -3.13 -21.68 -2.37
C ARG A 9 -1.73 -21.53 -1.74
N ASN A 10 -0.73 -21.19 -2.54
CA ASN A 10 0.62 -20.96 -2.07
C ASN A 10 0.72 -19.72 -1.19
N LEU A 11 -0.02 -18.66 -1.53
CA LEU A 11 -0.05 -17.40 -0.79
C LEU A 11 -0.92 -17.44 0.47
N ARG A 12 -1.81 -18.43 0.63
CA ARG A 12 -2.84 -18.43 1.68
C ARG A 12 -2.29 -18.21 3.09
N LYS A 13 -1.20 -18.89 3.46
CA LYS A 13 -0.59 -18.72 4.80
C LYS A 13 -0.07 -17.30 5.00
N SER A 14 0.62 -16.76 4.00
CA SER A 14 1.13 -15.41 4.02
C SER A 14 -0.01 -14.37 4.05
N ILE A 15 -1.10 -14.59 3.27
CA ILE A 15 -2.27 -13.71 3.28
C ILE A 15 -2.90 -13.72 4.67
N VAL A 16 -3.21 -14.89 5.23
CA VAL A 16 -3.86 -15.02 6.53
C VAL A 16 -3.02 -14.37 7.63
N MET A 17 -1.73 -14.70 7.70
CA MET A 17 -0.84 -14.15 8.73
C MET A 17 -0.72 -12.63 8.62
N SER A 18 -0.45 -12.09 7.42
CA SER A 18 -0.35 -10.64 7.21
C SER A 18 -1.69 -9.93 7.48
N THR A 19 -2.81 -10.52 7.06
CA THR A 19 -4.13 -9.95 7.32
C THR A 19 -4.42 -9.90 8.81
N LEU A 20 -4.22 -10.98 9.55
CA LEU A 20 -4.45 -11.02 11.00
C LEU A 20 -3.55 -10.02 11.73
N THR A 21 -2.27 -9.92 11.36
CA THR A 21 -1.35 -8.96 11.99
C THR A 21 -1.82 -7.52 11.79
N ILE A 22 -2.12 -7.12 10.56
CA ILE A 22 -2.55 -5.74 10.28
C ILE A 22 -3.94 -5.46 10.85
N CYS A 23 -4.89 -6.39 10.76
CA CYS A 23 -6.20 -6.26 11.42
C CYS A 23 -6.06 -6.08 12.93
N GLY A 24 -5.15 -6.84 13.56
CA GLY A 24 -4.84 -6.68 14.99
C GLY A 24 -4.29 -5.31 15.33
N VAL A 25 -3.38 -4.79 14.50
CA VAL A 25 -2.82 -3.43 14.68
C VAL A 25 -3.90 -2.36 14.49
N ILE A 26 -4.73 -2.46 13.43
CA ILE A 26 -5.84 -1.54 13.17
C ILE A 26 -6.80 -1.52 14.37
N TYR A 27 -7.24 -2.70 14.80
CA TYR A 27 -8.19 -2.82 15.90
C TYR A 27 -7.62 -2.28 17.21
N PHE A 28 -6.36 -2.61 17.52
CA PHE A 28 -5.66 -2.09 18.69
C PHE A 28 -5.54 -0.57 18.66
N MET A 29 -5.17 0.03 17.52
CA MET A 29 -5.13 1.48 17.37
C MET A 29 -6.49 2.12 17.62
N LEU A 30 -7.57 1.56 17.08
CA LEU A 30 -8.93 2.08 17.29
C LEU A 30 -9.36 1.96 18.75
N LEU A 31 -9.04 0.87 19.45
CA LEU A 31 -9.33 0.73 20.87
C LEU A 31 -8.59 1.74 21.75
N PHE A 32 -7.46 2.27 21.29
CA PHE A 32 -6.72 3.31 21.99
C PHE A 32 -7.32 4.72 21.84
N PHE A 33 -8.21 4.92 20.86
CA PHE A 33 -8.80 6.23 20.57
C PHE A 33 -9.46 6.90 21.77
N PRO A 34 -10.25 6.22 22.64
CA PRO A 34 -10.85 6.87 23.79
C PRO A 34 -9.84 7.52 24.74
N SER A 35 -8.60 7.02 24.81
CA SER A 35 -7.54 7.63 25.62
C SER A 35 -7.04 8.95 25.04
N MET A 36 -7.27 9.22 23.76
CA MET A 36 -6.96 10.49 23.11
C MET A 36 -8.01 11.59 23.37
N GLN A 37 -9.16 11.24 23.92
CA GLN A 37 -10.26 12.19 24.23
C GLN A 37 -10.12 12.86 25.60
N THR A 38 -8.96 12.77 26.25
CA THR A 38 -8.71 13.40 27.56
C THR A 38 -8.49 14.91 27.42
N GLU A 39 -8.83 15.66 28.50
CA GLU A 39 -8.61 17.11 28.52
C GLU A 39 -7.14 17.49 28.30
N SER A 40 -6.20 16.67 28.77
CA SER A 40 -4.76 16.87 28.54
C SER A 40 -4.40 16.79 27.05
N MET A 41 -4.99 15.83 26.32
CA MET A 41 -4.76 15.69 24.89
C MET A 41 -5.43 16.82 24.09
N LYS A 42 -6.61 17.28 24.51
CA LYS A 42 -7.28 18.45 23.92
C LYS A 42 -6.42 19.72 24.12
N ALA A 43 -5.82 19.89 25.30
CA ALA A 43 -4.94 21.01 25.58
C ALA A 43 -3.66 20.95 24.72
N LEU A 44 -3.10 19.75 24.48
CA LEU A 44 -1.97 19.55 23.59
C LEU A 44 -2.32 19.82 22.12
N ALA A 45 -3.53 19.50 21.69
CA ALA A 45 -3.99 19.79 20.33
C ALA A 45 -4.03 21.29 20.01
N GLY A 46 -4.19 22.15 21.03
CA GLY A 46 -4.11 23.61 20.91
C GLY A 46 -2.71 24.22 21.08
N ALA A 47 -1.73 23.44 21.55
CA ALA A 47 -0.39 23.93 21.80
C ALA A 47 0.43 23.92 20.50
N LYS A 48 0.98 25.08 20.10
CA LYS A 48 1.96 25.13 19.00
C LYS A 48 3.23 24.40 19.42
N LEU A 49 3.72 23.50 18.57
CA LEU A 49 5.05 22.91 18.75
C LEU A 49 6.10 23.98 18.42
N GLU A 50 6.38 24.85 19.40
CA GLU A 50 7.37 25.89 19.25
C GLU A 50 8.74 25.25 19.01
N GLY A 51 9.41 25.66 17.93
CA GLY A 51 10.75 25.20 17.58
C GLY A 51 10.86 24.05 16.58
N VAL A 52 9.75 23.53 16.08
CA VAL A 52 9.76 22.55 14.95
C VAL A 52 9.38 23.27 13.66
N ASP A 53 10.16 23.02 12.59
CA ASP A 53 9.90 23.59 11.27
C ASP A 53 8.52 23.12 10.77
N PRO A 54 7.62 24.05 10.36
CA PRO A 54 6.32 23.69 9.81
C PRO A 54 6.40 22.72 8.63
N ALA A 55 7.40 22.84 7.76
CA ALA A 55 7.60 21.95 6.62
C ALA A 55 7.94 20.52 7.08
N LEU A 56 8.67 20.36 8.18
CA LEU A 56 8.96 19.04 8.74
C LEU A 56 7.69 18.40 9.33
N LEU A 57 6.85 19.19 10.01
CA LEU A 57 5.57 18.72 10.51
C LEU A 57 4.66 18.26 9.36
N GLU A 58 4.63 19.04 8.30
CA GLU A 58 3.90 18.71 7.07
C GLU A 58 4.40 17.42 6.43
N ALA A 59 5.69 17.27 6.28
CA ALA A 59 6.31 16.08 5.74
C ALA A 59 5.93 14.81 6.51
N LEU A 60 5.85 14.93 7.85
CA LEU A 60 5.44 13.85 8.74
C LEU A 60 3.91 13.63 8.82
N GLY A 61 3.11 14.41 8.08
CA GLY A 61 1.65 14.33 8.14
C GLY A 61 1.03 15.03 9.35
N LEU A 62 1.78 15.88 10.04
CA LEU A 62 1.35 16.62 11.25
C LEU A 62 0.98 18.08 10.95
N THR A 63 0.58 18.38 9.75
CA THR A 63 0.44 19.73 9.14
C THR A 63 -0.61 20.65 9.70
N GLN A 64 -1.26 20.40 10.61
CA GLN A 64 -1.97 21.24 11.57
C GLN A 64 -1.97 20.39 12.79
N MET A 65 -1.68 20.95 13.94
CA MET A 65 -1.82 20.23 15.18
C MET A 65 -3.13 19.46 15.10
N MET A 66 -3.01 18.22 14.63
CA MET A 66 -4.14 17.38 14.36
C MET A 66 -4.84 17.20 15.68
N ASP A 67 -6.07 17.66 15.73
CA ASP A 67 -6.90 17.33 16.86
C ASP A 67 -7.12 15.81 16.85
N PHE A 68 -6.23 15.09 17.55
CA PHE A 68 -6.34 13.65 17.72
C PHE A 68 -7.56 13.23 18.54
N THR A 69 -8.35 14.17 19.03
CA THR A 69 -9.65 13.87 19.62
C THR A 69 -10.70 13.55 18.55
N ILE A 70 -10.40 13.84 17.27
CA ILE A 70 -11.21 13.46 16.11
C ILE A 70 -10.67 12.14 15.58
N ILE A 71 -11.53 11.12 15.50
CA ILE A 71 -11.14 9.77 15.08
C ILE A 71 -10.48 9.72 13.70
N THR A 72 -11.00 10.48 12.73
CA THR A 72 -10.46 10.53 11.35
C THR A 72 -9.01 11.03 11.34
N ASN A 73 -8.69 12.04 12.17
CA ASN A 73 -7.34 12.56 12.27
C ASN A 73 -6.40 11.57 12.96
N TYR A 74 -6.84 11.03 14.11
CA TYR A 74 -6.05 10.05 14.86
C TYR A 74 -5.79 8.78 14.06
N PHE A 75 -6.85 8.17 13.54
CA PHE A 75 -6.75 6.93 12.79
C PHE A 75 -6.04 7.16 11.44
N GLY A 76 -6.32 8.27 10.78
CA GLY A 76 -5.65 8.64 9.53
C GLY A 76 -4.13 8.78 9.67
N TYR A 77 -3.67 9.37 10.77
CA TYR A 77 -2.25 9.42 11.09
C TYR A 77 -1.64 8.03 11.31
N ALA A 78 -2.31 7.18 12.10
CA ALA A 78 -1.88 5.80 12.31
C ALA A 78 -1.90 5.00 10.99
N LEU A 79 -2.95 5.20 10.18
CA LEU A 79 -3.14 4.50 8.90
C LEU A 79 -2.01 4.80 7.89
N GLN A 80 -1.39 5.97 7.93
CA GLN A 80 -0.24 6.30 7.09
C GLN A 80 0.90 5.29 7.27
N PHE A 81 1.24 4.95 8.51
CA PHE A 81 2.29 3.97 8.82
C PHE A 81 1.84 2.53 8.54
N ILE A 82 0.57 2.23 8.79
CA ILE A 82 -0.02 0.92 8.44
C ILE A 82 0.03 0.74 6.92
N THR A 83 -0.33 1.78 6.15
CA THR A 83 -0.27 1.76 4.69
C THR A 83 1.15 1.56 4.19
N LEU A 84 2.16 2.19 4.80
CA LEU A 84 3.56 1.95 4.47
C LEU A 84 3.93 0.45 4.62
N ALA A 85 3.54 -0.18 5.72
CA ALA A 85 3.76 -1.60 5.95
C ALA A 85 3.00 -2.47 4.92
N VAL A 86 1.76 -2.11 4.60
CA VAL A 86 0.96 -2.78 3.56
C VAL A 86 1.63 -2.66 2.19
N MET A 87 2.17 -1.48 1.82
CA MET A 87 2.88 -1.28 0.55
C MET A 87 4.13 -2.14 0.47
N VAL A 88 4.89 -2.29 1.57
CA VAL A 88 6.04 -3.23 1.60
C VAL A 88 5.57 -4.66 1.33
N MET A 89 4.50 -5.13 1.97
CA MET A 89 3.99 -6.48 1.78
C MET A 89 3.48 -6.73 0.35
N VAL A 90 2.75 -5.78 -0.21
CA VAL A 90 2.19 -5.87 -1.56
C VAL A 90 3.31 -5.85 -2.61
N THR A 91 4.25 -4.90 -2.48
CA THR A 91 5.40 -4.78 -3.39
C THR A 91 6.28 -6.01 -3.33
N GLN A 92 6.54 -6.57 -2.15
CA GLN A 92 7.35 -7.79 -2.01
C GLN A 92 6.74 -8.98 -2.74
N ARG A 93 5.42 -9.15 -2.65
CA ARG A 93 4.72 -10.19 -3.41
C ARG A 93 4.78 -9.94 -4.91
N ALA A 94 4.66 -8.69 -5.34
CA ALA A 94 4.76 -8.31 -6.75
C ALA A 94 6.17 -8.54 -7.31
N VAL A 95 7.22 -8.16 -6.58
CA VAL A 95 8.64 -8.41 -6.95
C VAL A 95 8.96 -9.90 -7.04
N GLY A 96 8.31 -10.74 -6.23
CA GLY A 96 8.46 -12.19 -6.30
C GLY A 96 7.60 -12.87 -7.36
N LEU A 97 6.66 -12.18 -8.01
CA LEU A 97 5.58 -12.79 -8.78
C LEU A 97 6.04 -13.64 -9.97
N LEU A 98 7.04 -13.17 -10.72
CA LEU A 98 7.55 -13.82 -11.93
C LEU A 98 8.91 -14.50 -11.72
N SER A 99 9.65 -14.11 -10.69
CA SER A 99 11.02 -14.57 -10.43
C SER A 99 11.12 -15.70 -9.39
N LYS A 100 10.03 -15.96 -8.67
CA LYS A 100 10.00 -16.95 -7.59
C LYS A 100 10.30 -18.37 -8.08
N GLU A 101 9.66 -18.82 -9.16
CA GLU A 101 9.86 -20.16 -9.70
C GLU A 101 11.27 -20.38 -10.25
N GLU A 102 11.90 -19.35 -10.81
CA GLU A 102 13.31 -19.41 -11.20
C GLU A 102 14.20 -19.54 -9.99
N SER A 103 13.88 -18.81 -8.92
CA SER A 103 14.62 -18.86 -7.66
C SER A 103 14.48 -20.19 -6.93
N ASP A 104 13.29 -20.78 -6.95
CA ASP A 104 12.96 -22.05 -6.25
C ASP A 104 13.30 -23.28 -7.11
N GLY A 105 13.80 -23.11 -8.34
CA GLY A 105 14.12 -24.20 -9.26
C GLY A 105 12.90 -24.99 -9.74
N THR A 106 11.71 -24.41 -9.60
CA THR A 106 10.42 -25.07 -9.97
C THR A 106 9.89 -24.65 -11.33
N ILE A 107 10.69 -23.89 -12.09
CA ILE A 107 10.30 -23.34 -13.37
C ILE A 107 9.99 -24.44 -14.40
N GLU A 108 10.77 -25.52 -14.44
CA GLU A 108 10.56 -26.67 -15.34
C GLU A 108 9.20 -27.30 -15.15
N TYR A 109 8.77 -27.47 -13.89
CA TYR A 109 7.47 -28.02 -13.56
C TYR A 109 6.31 -27.12 -14.07
N LEU A 110 6.47 -25.80 -14.01
CA LEU A 110 5.46 -24.88 -14.50
C LEU A 110 5.34 -24.93 -16.03
N TYR A 111 6.47 -25.05 -16.73
CA TYR A 111 6.51 -25.05 -18.20
C TYR A 111 6.33 -26.44 -18.83
N SER A 112 6.39 -27.53 -18.06
CA SER A 112 5.99 -28.86 -18.54
C SER A 112 4.49 -28.96 -18.82
N LYS A 113 3.68 -27.98 -18.39
CA LYS A 113 2.25 -27.92 -18.67
C LYS A 113 2.00 -27.15 -19.97
N PRO A 114 0.98 -27.56 -20.76
CA PRO A 114 0.61 -26.85 -22.00
C PRO A 114 -0.12 -25.54 -21.68
N ILE A 115 0.61 -24.58 -21.12
CA ILE A 115 0.08 -23.27 -20.71
C ILE A 115 0.94 -22.20 -21.36
N SER A 116 0.32 -21.18 -21.98
CA SER A 116 1.03 -20.08 -22.60
C SER A 116 1.67 -19.14 -21.56
N ARG A 117 2.77 -18.46 -21.93
CA ARG A 117 3.41 -17.44 -21.06
C ARG A 117 2.44 -16.32 -20.68
N TRP A 118 1.54 -15.94 -21.60
CA TRP A 118 0.49 -14.97 -21.35
C TRP A 118 -0.48 -15.43 -20.25
N GLU A 119 -0.88 -16.69 -20.33
CA GLU A 119 -1.79 -17.28 -19.33
C GLU A 119 -1.15 -17.30 -17.94
N ILE A 120 0.13 -17.63 -17.85
CA ILE A 120 0.87 -17.61 -16.57
C ILE A 120 0.93 -16.20 -16.02
N PHE A 121 1.36 -15.22 -16.84
CA PHE A 121 1.48 -13.80 -16.44
C PHE A 121 0.15 -13.25 -15.91
N TYR A 122 -0.92 -13.43 -16.72
CA TYR A 122 -2.25 -12.94 -16.37
C TYR A 122 -2.82 -13.60 -15.10
N GLN A 123 -2.73 -14.95 -15.01
CA GLN A 123 -3.29 -15.67 -13.86
C GLN A 123 -2.55 -15.36 -12.55
N LYS A 124 -1.25 -15.17 -12.61
CA LYS A 124 -0.45 -14.73 -11.45
C LYS A 124 -0.78 -13.30 -11.03
N GLY A 125 -0.85 -12.37 -11.99
CA GLY A 125 -1.29 -10.99 -11.74
C GLY A 125 -2.67 -10.93 -11.11
N LEU A 126 -3.62 -11.71 -11.62
CA LEU A 126 -4.97 -11.81 -11.06
C LEU A 126 -4.97 -12.39 -9.64
N ALA A 127 -4.17 -13.41 -9.37
CA ALA A 127 -4.03 -13.98 -8.02
C ALA A 127 -3.45 -12.96 -7.02
N HIS A 128 -2.45 -12.19 -7.45
CA HIS A 128 -1.87 -11.11 -6.67
C HIS A 128 -2.91 -10.03 -6.35
N PHE A 129 -3.62 -9.53 -7.36
CA PHE A 129 -4.70 -8.55 -7.21
C PHE A 129 -5.79 -9.05 -6.25
N THR A 130 -6.27 -10.28 -6.46
CA THR A 130 -7.31 -10.89 -5.61
C THR A 130 -6.83 -11.02 -4.17
N SER A 131 -5.58 -11.43 -3.94
CA SER A 131 -5.01 -11.53 -2.60
C SER A 131 -4.94 -10.18 -1.89
N PHE A 132 -4.59 -9.12 -2.60
CA PHE A 132 -4.55 -7.76 -2.07
C PHE A 132 -5.95 -7.25 -1.75
N LEU A 133 -6.91 -7.48 -2.65
CA LEU A 133 -8.30 -7.07 -2.42
C LEU A 133 -8.91 -7.75 -1.18
N ILE A 134 -8.66 -9.06 -0.99
CA ILE A 134 -9.10 -9.79 0.22
C ILE A 134 -8.55 -9.15 1.49
N MET A 135 -7.27 -8.76 1.48
CA MET A 135 -6.65 -8.08 2.63
C MET A 135 -7.31 -6.74 2.92
N LEU A 136 -7.51 -5.90 1.89
CA LEU A 136 -8.13 -4.58 2.07
C LEU A 136 -9.57 -4.67 2.54
N VAL A 137 -10.35 -5.63 2.03
CA VAL A 137 -11.72 -5.87 2.53
C VAL A 137 -11.70 -6.25 4.01
N ALA A 138 -10.77 -7.11 4.43
CA ALA A 138 -10.65 -7.46 5.85
C ALA A 138 -10.27 -6.25 6.73
N TYR A 139 -9.35 -5.40 6.25
CA TYR A 139 -8.98 -4.17 6.95
C TYR A 139 -10.16 -3.20 7.06
N ALA A 140 -10.91 -2.99 5.97
CA ALA A 140 -12.10 -2.15 5.97
C ALA A 140 -13.15 -2.65 6.97
N LEU A 141 -13.42 -3.96 7.01
CA LEU A 141 -14.37 -4.54 7.94
C LEU A 141 -13.97 -4.32 9.41
N VAL A 142 -12.69 -4.53 9.74
CA VAL A 142 -12.17 -4.29 11.09
C VAL A 142 -12.24 -2.81 11.45
N THR A 143 -11.96 -1.91 10.51
CA THR A 143 -12.07 -0.46 10.74
C THR A 143 -13.52 -0.05 10.97
N ILE A 144 -14.48 -0.55 10.20
CA ILE A 144 -15.91 -0.28 10.39
C ILE A 144 -16.35 -0.74 11.78
N ILE A 145 -15.99 -1.97 12.17
CA ILE A 145 -16.32 -2.51 13.50
C ILE A 145 -15.72 -1.63 14.60
N GLY A 146 -14.46 -1.23 14.46
CA GLY A 146 -13.78 -0.38 15.43
C GLY A 146 -14.43 1.01 15.54
N TYR A 147 -14.78 1.64 14.42
CA TYR A 147 -15.46 2.93 14.41
C TYR A 147 -16.80 2.87 15.15
N LEU A 148 -17.62 1.86 14.89
CA LEU A 148 -18.90 1.66 15.56
C LEU A 148 -18.79 1.40 17.07
N GLN A 149 -17.65 0.89 17.53
CA GLN A 149 -17.41 0.61 18.95
C GLN A 149 -16.89 1.80 19.75
N VAL A 150 -16.06 2.63 19.12
CA VAL A 150 -15.31 3.69 19.84
C VAL A 150 -15.81 5.10 19.54
N THR A 151 -16.71 5.26 18.59
CA THR A 151 -17.29 6.55 18.20
C THR A 151 -18.80 6.52 18.15
N SER A 152 -19.42 7.68 17.97
CA SER A 152 -20.84 7.84 17.66
C SER A 152 -21.18 7.75 16.17
N TYR A 153 -20.25 7.22 15.35
CA TYR A 153 -20.49 7.09 13.91
C TYR A 153 -21.68 6.20 13.60
N THR A 154 -22.45 6.62 12.62
CA THR A 154 -23.44 5.77 12.00
C THR A 154 -22.76 4.72 11.11
N PHE A 155 -23.46 3.63 10.83
CA PHE A 155 -22.92 2.60 9.93
C PHE A 155 -22.59 3.14 8.54
N GLU A 156 -23.38 4.10 8.04
CA GLU A 156 -23.16 4.75 6.75
C GLU A 156 -21.88 5.58 6.73
N GLU A 157 -21.64 6.38 7.76
CA GLU A 157 -20.42 7.18 7.92
C GLU A 157 -19.16 6.30 7.99
N ALA A 158 -19.22 5.23 8.80
CA ALA A 158 -18.12 4.29 8.93
C ALA A 158 -17.77 3.58 7.60
N ILE A 159 -18.79 3.18 6.82
CA ILE A 159 -18.58 2.59 5.49
C ILE A 159 -17.99 3.62 4.54
N LYS A 160 -18.54 4.82 4.48
CA LYS A 160 -18.09 5.88 3.56
C LYS A 160 -16.63 6.22 3.78
N GLU A 161 -16.25 6.46 5.04
CA GLU A 161 -14.86 6.77 5.39
C GLU A 161 -13.92 5.60 5.09
N SER A 162 -14.29 4.39 5.49
CA SER A 162 -13.50 3.19 5.20
C SER A 162 -13.33 2.96 3.69
N PHE A 163 -14.37 3.21 2.88
CA PHE A 163 -14.30 3.07 1.44
C PHE A 163 -13.33 4.07 0.80
N ILE A 164 -13.31 5.31 1.27
CA ILE A 164 -12.37 6.34 0.81
C ILE A 164 -10.94 5.94 1.16
N LEU A 165 -10.69 5.54 2.42
CA LEU A 165 -9.36 5.18 2.91
C LEU A 165 -8.79 3.94 2.20
N TYR A 166 -9.55 2.87 2.11
CA TYR A 166 -9.06 1.61 1.53
C TYR A 166 -9.17 1.58 0.00
N GLY A 167 -10.07 2.35 -0.58
CA GLY A 167 -10.13 2.56 -2.02
C GLY A 167 -8.89 3.31 -2.53
N SER A 168 -8.45 4.35 -1.83
CA SER A 168 -7.22 5.07 -2.15
C SER A 168 -5.97 4.21 -1.89
N THR A 169 -5.97 3.42 -0.81
CA THR A 169 -4.91 2.44 -0.53
C THR A 169 -4.81 1.39 -1.63
N LEU A 170 -5.94 0.93 -2.18
CA LEU A 170 -5.97 0.01 -3.33
C LEU A 170 -5.28 0.65 -4.54
N PHE A 171 -5.62 1.89 -4.86
CA PHE A 171 -5.04 2.61 -6.00
C PHE A 171 -3.52 2.70 -5.90
N VAL A 172 -3.01 3.18 -4.76
CA VAL A 172 -1.55 3.28 -4.52
C VAL A 172 -0.89 1.89 -4.51
N GLY A 173 -1.54 0.89 -3.92
CA GLY A 173 -1.04 -0.48 -3.94
C GLY A 173 -0.97 -1.09 -5.35
N LEU A 174 -1.85 -0.68 -6.27
CA LEU A 174 -1.75 -1.08 -7.68
C LEU A 174 -0.56 -0.42 -8.38
N ILE A 175 -0.21 0.83 -8.05
CA ILE A 175 1.00 1.49 -8.56
C ILE A 175 2.24 0.70 -8.12
N PHE A 176 2.36 0.43 -6.82
CA PHE A 176 3.48 -0.36 -6.28
C PHE A 176 3.51 -1.79 -6.81
N SER A 177 2.34 -2.40 -7.04
CA SER A 177 2.24 -3.72 -7.68
C SER A 177 2.76 -3.69 -9.11
N GLY A 178 2.38 -2.68 -9.90
CA GLY A 178 2.87 -2.51 -11.28
C GLY A 178 4.40 -2.39 -11.33
N VAL A 179 4.97 -1.50 -10.50
CA VAL A 179 6.42 -1.34 -10.36
C VAL A 179 7.08 -2.65 -9.91
N GLY A 180 6.51 -3.34 -8.91
CA GLY A 180 7.02 -4.61 -8.40
C GLY A 180 7.01 -5.73 -9.46
N ILE A 181 5.94 -5.85 -10.24
CA ILE A 181 5.84 -6.84 -11.33
C ILE A 181 6.86 -6.53 -12.44
N PHE A 182 7.06 -5.25 -12.76
CA PHE A 182 8.10 -4.85 -13.71
C PHE A 182 9.50 -5.26 -13.23
N VAL A 183 9.83 -4.94 -11.99
CA VAL A 183 11.10 -5.37 -11.36
C VAL A 183 11.21 -6.90 -11.35
N SER A 184 10.13 -7.61 -11.03
CA SER A 184 10.10 -9.08 -11.06
C SER A 184 10.46 -9.66 -12.43
N SER A 185 10.05 -9.00 -13.50
CA SER A 185 10.39 -9.44 -14.87
C SER A 185 11.88 -9.33 -15.20
N LEU A 186 12.60 -8.42 -14.55
CA LEU A 186 14.04 -8.21 -14.72
C LEU A 186 14.88 -9.14 -13.85
N LEU A 187 14.36 -9.57 -12.71
CA LEU A 187 15.09 -10.42 -11.77
C LEU A 187 15.18 -11.87 -12.28
N ARG A 188 16.36 -12.48 -12.10
CA ARG A 188 16.63 -13.89 -12.37
C ARG A 188 16.80 -14.72 -11.09
N SER A 189 16.84 -14.08 -9.96
CA SER A 189 17.09 -14.72 -8.66
C SER A 189 16.26 -14.08 -7.56
N GLY A 190 15.81 -14.89 -6.62
CA GLY A 190 15.13 -14.41 -5.41
C GLY A 190 16.02 -13.70 -4.39
N LYS A 191 17.35 -13.70 -4.64
CA LYS A 191 18.29 -13.02 -3.74
C LYS A 191 18.11 -11.50 -3.82
N GLY A 192 17.96 -10.85 -2.67
CA GLY A 192 17.85 -9.40 -2.59
C GLY A 192 16.46 -8.81 -2.82
N MET A 193 15.43 -9.60 -3.11
CA MET A 193 14.05 -9.09 -3.33
C MET A 193 13.55 -8.22 -2.16
N GLY A 194 13.86 -8.59 -0.91
CA GLY A 194 13.48 -7.80 0.27
C GLY A 194 14.14 -6.42 0.28
N GLY A 195 15.44 -6.34 -0.01
CA GLY A 195 16.16 -5.06 -0.10
C GLY A 195 15.63 -4.16 -1.22
N ILE A 196 15.34 -4.73 -2.39
CA ILE A 196 14.74 -3.99 -3.53
C ILE A 196 13.36 -3.46 -3.14
N THR A 197 12.53 -4.28 -2.52
CA THR A 197 11.19 -3.89 -2.05
C THR A 197 11.25 -2.72 -1.07
N ILE A 198 12.11 -2.83 -0.06
CA ILE A 198 12.30 -1.77 0.94
C ILE A 198 12.83 -0.51 0.25
N GLY A 199 13.80 -0.64 -0.66
CA GLY A 199 14.34 0.48 -1.44
C GLY A 199 13.28 1.20 -2.25
N ILE A 200 12.37 0.49 -2.90
CA ILE A 200 11.27 1.08 -3.67
C ILE A 200 10.32 1.83 -2.73
N VAL A 201 9.79 1.16 -1.70
CA VAL A 201 8.72 1.73 -0.86
C VAL A 201 9.25 2.85 0.02
N PHE A 202 10.33 2.60 0.77
CA PHE A 202 10.92 3.64 1.62
C PHE A 202 11.62 4.73 0.82
N GLY A 203 12.20 4.40 -0.36
CA GLY A 203 12.77 5.39 -1.25
C GLY A 203 11.73 6.41 -1.71
N THR A 204 10.58 5.95 -2.20
CA THR A 204 9.48 6.86 -2.59
C THR A 204 8.91 7.63 -1.40
N PHE A 205 8.81 7.02 -0.22
CA PHE A 205 8.38 7.69 1.00
C PHE A 205 9.35 8.82 1.43
N ILE A 206 10.66 8.55 1.40
CA ILE A 206 11.68 9.56 1.71
C ILE A 206 11.68 10.68 0.67
N ILE A 207 11.50 10.35 -0.62
CA ILE A 207 11.36 11.34 -1.70
C ILE A 207 10.18 12.28 -1.41
N GLY A 208 9.04 11.76 -0.94
CA GLY A 208 7.90 12.56 -0.53
C GLY A 208 8.24 13.51 0.63
N ILE A 209 8.94 13.03 1.66
CA ILE A 209 9.40 13.89 2.77
C ILE A 209 10.31 15.01 2.24
N CYS A 210 11.28 14.65 1.39
CA CYS A 210 12.22 15.63 0.83
C CYS A 210 11.52 16.68 -0.04
N SER A 211 10.49 16.30 -0.79
CA SER A 211 9.75 17.24 -1.64
C SER A 211 9.02 18.30 -0.83
N VAL A 212 8.51 17.95 0.35
CA VAL A 212 7.81 18.91 1.23
C VAL A 212 8.80 19.81 1.99
N VAL A 213 9.92 19.25 2.46
CA VAL A 213 10.91 20.01 3.26
C VAL A 213 11.76 20.95 2.39
N ILE A 214 12.03 20.57 1.15
CA ILE A 214 12.93 21.31 0.25
C ILE A 214 12.12 21.86 -0.92
N HIS A 215 11.66 23.11 -0.84
CA HIS A 215 10.82 23.76 -1.86
C HIS A 215 11.35 23.68 -3.30
N SER A 216 12.67 23.62 -3.50
CA SER A 216 13.25 23.45 -4.84
C SER A 216 13.02 22.04 -5.43
N LEU A 217 12.54 21.09 -4.64
CA LEU A 217 12.28 19.70 -5.01
C LEU A 217 10.78 19.34 -5.04
N ASP A 218 9.89 20.33 -5.03
CA ASP A 218 8.43 20.12 -5.00
C ASP A 218 7.94 19.17 -6.11
N PHE A 219 8.62 19.18 -7.28
CA PHE A 219 8.28 18.28 -8.39
C PHE A 219 8.44 16.79 -8.05
N LEU A 220 9.23 16.45 -7.03
CA LEU A 220 9.46 15.06 -6.59
C LEU A 220 8.22 14.43 -5.93
N ILE A 221 7.22 15.22 -5.53
CA ILE A 221 5.96 14.71 -4.95
C ILE A 221 5.24 13.75 -5.91
N TRP A 222 5.45 13.92 -7.22
CA TRP A 222 4.92 13.02 -8.24
C TRP A 222 5.47 11.61 -8.17
N PHE A 223 6.64 11.42 -7.56
CA PHE A 223 7.28 10.12 -7.34
C PHE A 223 6.94 9.51 -5.99
N SER A 224 6.07 10.15 -5.20
CA SER A 224 5.61 9.65 -3.90
C SER A 224 4.09 9.41 -3.88
N PRO A 225 3.61 8.28 -4.43
CA PRO A 225 2.17 7.99 -4.47
C PRO A 225 1.52 7.92 -3.09
N MET A 226 2.29 7.69 -2.03
CA MET A 226 1.78 7.66 -0.66
C MET A 226 1.37 9.06 -0.16
N ASP A 227 1.99 10.13 -0.66
CA ASP A 227 1.62 11.50 -0.31
C ASP A 227 0.26 11.90 -0.90
N TRP A 228 -0.15 11.29 -2.01
CA TRP A 228 -1.45 11.54 -2.64
C TRP A 228 -2.63 11.09 -1.78
N ILE A 229 -2.39 10.10 -0.89
CA ILE A 229 -3.42 9.50 -0.03
C ILE A 229 -3.24 9.84 1.45
N LYS A 230 -2.45 10.87 1.79
CA LYS A 230 -2.43 11.41 3.16
C LYS A 230 -3.86 11.77 3.59
N THR A 231 -4.30 11.27 4.74
CA THR A 231 -5.71 11.33 5.15
C THR A 231 -6.27 12.73 5.14
N ASN A 232 -5.51 13.75 5.57
CA ASN A 232 -5.96 15.14 5.57
C ASN A 232 -6.30 15.63 4.16
N LYS A 233 -5.40 15.41 3.20
CA LYS A 233 -5.61 15.77 1.80
C LYS A 233 -6.76 14.94 1.20
N LEU A 234 -6.76 13.65 1.49
CA LEU A 234 -7.75 12.72 0.95
C LEU A 234 -9.19 13.07 1.38
N MET A 235 -9.36 13.49 2.65
CA MET A 235 -10.69 13.85 3.17
C MET A 235 -11.15 15.23 2.72
N SER A 236 -10.24 16.18 2.43
CA SER A 236 -10.58 17.53 1.98
C SER A 236 -10.75 17.64 0.47
N GLU A 237 -9.85 17.06 -0.31
CA GLU A 237 -9.74 17.28 -1.76
C GLU A 237 -9.92 15.96 -2.56
N GLY A 238 -9.75 14.82 -1.91
CA GLY A 238 -9.68 13.53 -2.60
C GLY A 238 -8.37 13.35 -3.35
N ILE A 239 -8.32 12.33 -4.22
CA ILE A 239 -7.22 12.13 -5.17
C ILE A 239 -7.49 13.02 -6.38
N LEU A 240 -6.55 13.89 -6.73
CA LEU A 240 -6.67 14.81 -7.86
C LEU A 240 -6.69 14.06 -9.19
N LEU A 241 -7.35 14.64 -10.20
CA LEU A 241 -7.43 14.01 -11.53
C LEU A 241 -6.03 13.74 -12.13
N GLU A 242 -5.10 14.65 -11.91
CA GLU A 242 -3.72 14.54 -12.38
C GLU A 242 -3.00 13.33 -11.72
N GLU A 243 -3.23 13.11 -10.42
CA GLU A 243 -2.68 11.97 -9.67
C GLU A 243 -3.28 10.64 -10.16
N TRP A 244 -4.59 10.62 -10.48
CA TRP A 244 -5.22 9.48 -11.12
C TRP A 244 -4.58 9.16 -12.47
N ILE A 245 -4.38 10.17 -13.33
CA ILE A 245 -3.76 10.00 -14.64
C ILE A 245 -2.32 9.49 -14.49
N ALA A 246 -1.54 10.11 -13.61
CA ALA A 246 -0.17 9.71 -13.34
C ALA A 246 -0.09 8.25 -12.84
N GLY A 247 -0.88 7.89 -11.83
CA GLY A 247 -0.89 6.55 -11.26
C GLY A 247 -1.33 5.48 -12.26
N ILE A 248 -2.41 5.72 -13.01
CA ILE A 248 -2.87 4.81 -14.07
C ILE A 248 -1.81 4.65 -15.15
N SER A 249 -1.15 5.73 -15.54
CA SER A 249 -0.05 5.69 -16.53
C SER A 249 1.10 4.81 -16.05
N VAL A 250 1.52 4.95 -14.80
CA VAL A 250 2.57 4.09 -14.20
C VAL A 250 2.14 2.63 -14.19
N ILE A 251 0.90 2.32 -13.78
CA ILE A 251 0.38 0.95 -13.76
C ILE A 251 0.44 0.33 -15.16
N ILE A 252 -0.06 1.06 -16.17
CA ILE A 252 -0.11 0.55 -17.55
C ILE A 252 1.30 0.36 -18.09
N VAL A 253 2.16 1.39 -18.00
CA VAL A 253 3.53 1.36 -18.52
C VAL A 253 4.33 0.22 -17.88
N CYS A 254 4.30 0.10 -16.55
CA CYS A 254 5.03 -0.94 -15.84
C CYS A 254 4.51 -2.34 -16.17
N THR A 255 3.18 -2.53 -16.25
CA THR A 255 2.59 -3.83 -16.58
C THR A 255 2.89 -4.25 -18.02
N VAL A 256 2.79 -3.33 -18.98
CA VAL A 256 3.14 -3.60 -20.39
C VAL A 256 4.64 -3.88 -20.53
N ALA A 257 5.49 -3.07 -19.91
CA ALA A 257 6.94 -3.29 -19.92
C ALA A 257 7.31 -4.64 -19.29
N ALA A 258 6.69 -5.01 -18.17
CA ALA A 258 6.85 -6.31 -17.52
C ALA A 258 6.47 -7.46 -18.46
N TRP A 259 5.35 -7.34 -19.15
CA TRP A 259 4.94 -8.34 -20.12
C TRP A 259 5.90 -8.47 -21.30
N LEU A 260 6.31 -7.36 -21.88
CA LEU A 260 7.26 -7.34 -23.01
C LEU A 260 8.61 -7.98 -22.64
N GLN A 261 9.09 -7.71 -21.44
CA GLN A 261 10.31 -8.29 -20.89
C GLN A 261 10.15 -9.78 -20.60
N TYR A 262 9.06 -10.17 -19.91
CA TYR A 262 8.78 -11.55 -19.57
C TYR A 262 8.60 -12.45 -20.82
N ARG A 263 7.99 -11.92 -21.86
CA ARG A 263 7.83 -12.64 -23.16
C ARG A 263 9.17 -12.99 -23.79
N LYS A 264 10.17 -12.08 -23.68
CA LYS A 264 11.50 -12.23 -24.30
C LYS A 264 12.50 -12.96 -23.39
N LYS A 265 12.15 -13.16 -22.13
CA LYS A 265 13.07 -13.71 -21.13
C LYS A 265 13.41 -15.17 -21.50
N ASP A 266 14.71 -15.44 -21.73
CA ASP A 266 15.21 -16.81 -21.83
C ASP A 266 15.20 -17.42 -20.44
N LEU A 267 14.46 -18.51 -20.33
CA LEU A 267 14.35 -19.25 -19.07
C LEU A 267 15.56 -20.18 -19.01
N LEU A 268 16.45 -19.88 -18.06
CA LEU A 268 17.57 -20.77 -17.78
C LEU A 268 17.04 -22.05 -17.17
N VAL A 269 17.07 -23.13 -17.96
CA VAL A 269 16.85 -24.50 -17.55
C VAL A 269 18.13 -25.04 -16.95
#